data_b6e2984ddb2383e405462b5b75989388
#
_entry.id   b6e2984ddb2383e405462b5b75989388
#
_cell.length_a   1.000
_cell.length_b   1.000
_cell.length_c   1.000
_cell.angle_alpha   90.00
_cell.angle_beta   90.00
_cell.angle_gamma   90.00
#
_symmetry.space_group_name_H-M   'P 1'
#
loop_
_entity.id
_entity.type
_entity.pdbx_description
1 polymer ?
#
loop_
_entity_poly.entity_id
_entity_poly.type
_entity_poly.pdbx_seq_one_letter_code
_entity_poly.pdbx_strand_id
1 'polypeptide(L)'
;MDYRSDVWNDWCPGCGNFGIVAAMYQALAEMNADPRMTVVVSGIGCSGKTPHFVKVSGVHTLHGRAIPFATGIKLANPKLNVIVNGGDGDLLGIGAGHFVALGRRNVDLVVIMHDNQVYGLTKGQASPTLPREMQTKALPKPNIQDPVNPVALAISSGYTFVA
;
A
#
# COMPACT_ATOMS: atom_id res chain seq x y z
N MET A 1 1.88 16.16 -17.36
CA MET A 1 0.46 15.75 -17.23
C MET A 1 0.05 15.89 -15.78
N ASP A 2 -1.17 16.32 -15.47
CA ASP A 2 -1.68 16.34 -14.09
C ASP A 2 -2.36 15.00 -13.77
N TYR A 3 -1.84 14.31 -12.76
CA TYR A 3 -2.36 13.00 -12.33
C TYR A 3 -3.35 13.10 -11.16
N ARG A 4 -3.70 14.30 -10.72
CA ARG A 4 -4.71 14.49 -9.67
C ARG A 4 -6.10 14.23 -10.21
N SER A 5 -6.87 13.41 -9.49
CA SER A 5 -8.29 13.24 -9.82
C SER A 5 -9.13 14.41 -9.30
N ASP A 6 -10.36 14.52 -9.81
CA ASP A 6 -11.32 15.51 -9.33
C ASP A 6 -12.09 15.03 -8.10
N VAL A 7 -11.79 13.83 -7.61
CA VAL A 7 -12.40 13.26 -6.41
C VAL A 7 -11.86 13.97 -5.17
N TRP A 8 -12.76 14.45 -4.33
CA TRP A 8 -12.37 15.09 -3.08
C TRP A 8 -11.69 14.09 -2.14
N ASN A 9 -10.54 14.48 -1.60
CA ASN A 9 -9.75 13.64 -0.72
C ASN A 9 -10.21 13.80 0.73
N ASP A 10 -10.73 12.73 1.31
CA ASP A 10 -11.34 12.67 2.64
C ASP A 10 -10.43 12.15 3.76
N TRP A 11 -9.12 12.13 3.54
CA TRP A 11 -8.17 11.82 4.62
C TRP A 11 -8.16 12.91 5.70
N CYS A 12 -7.79 12.51 6.91
CA CYS A 12 -7.71 13.45 8.04
C CYS A 12 -6.72 14.58 7.78
N PRO A 13 -6.98 15.82 8.23
CA PRO A 13 -6.02 16.93 8.15
C PRO A 13 -4.65 16.54 8.72
N GLY A 14 -3.58 16.81 7.98
CA GLY A 14 -2.21 16.46 8.37
C GLY A 14 -1.82 14.99 8.19
N CYS A 15 -2.66 14.17 7.57
CA CYS A 15 -2.34 12.76 7.31
C CYS A 15 -1.16 12.63 6.33
N GLY A 16 -0.21 11.73 6.66
CA GLY A 16 0.94 11.44 5.79
C GLY A 16 0.59 10.93 4.39
N ASN A 17 -0.61 10.37 4.21
CA ASN A 17 -1.09 9.94 2.90
C ASN A 17 -1.13 11.07 1.86
N PHE A 18 -1.35 12.34 2.27
CA PHE A 18 -1.27 13.49 1.36
C PHE A 18 0.12 13.67 0.76
N GLY A 19 1.17 13.50 1.59
CA GLY A 19 2.55 13.56 1.13
C GLY A 19 2.89 12.42 0.16
N ILE A 20 2.45 11.20 0.49
CA ILE A 20 2.69 10.02 -0.34
C ILE A 20 2.00 10.16 -1.71
N VAL A 21 0.73 10.57 -1.74
CA VAL A 21 0.04 10.74 -3.03
C VAL A 21 0.61 11.90 -3.85
N ALA A 22 1.08 12.97 -3.20
CA ALA A 22 1.76 14.08 -3.89
C ALA A 22 3.08 13.61 -4.53
N ALA A 23 3.89 12.83 -3.80
CA ALA A 23 5.10 12.21 -4.34
C ALA A 23 4.79 11.26 -5.52
N MET A 24 3.69 10.50 -5.43
CA MET A 24 3.25 9.63 -6.54
C MET A 24 2.89 10.45 -7.79
N TYR A 25 2.17 11.58 -7.65
CA TYR A 25 1.87 12.46 -8.80
C TYR A 25 3.15 12.97 -9.47
N GLN A 26 4.12 13.37 -8.65
CA GLN A 26 5.42 13.83 -9.16
C GLN A 26 6.15 12.70 -9.88
N ALA A 27 6.27 11.53 -9.29
CA ALA A 27 6.93 10.38 -9.90
C ALA A 27 6.28 9.96 -11.22
N LEU A 28 4.95 9.91 -11.30
CA LEU A 28 4.22 9.62 -12.54
C LEU A 28 4.47 10.69 -13.61
N ALA A 29 4.58 11.98 -13.22
CA ALA A 29 4.88 13.07 -14.13
C ALA A 29 6.32 12.99 -14.66
N GLU A 30 7.30 12.72 -13.79
CA GLU A 30 8.71 12.55 -14.15
C GLU A 30 8.91 11.36 -15.11
N MET A 31 8.18 10.26 -14.87
CA MET A 31 8.18 9.09 -15.76
C MET A 31 7.43 9.34 -17.08
N ASN A 32 6.71 10.44 -17.22
CA ASN A 32 5.76 10.68 -18.31
C ASN A 32 4.82 9.46 -18.52
N ALA A 33 4.28 8.91 -17.43
CA ALA A 33 3.52 7.66 -17.42
C ALA A 33 2.23 7.77 -18.23
N ASP A 34 2.00 6.85 -19.18
CA ASP A 34 0.70 6.78 -19.87
C ASP A 34 -0.37 6.29 -18.88
N PRO A 35 -1.42 7.10 -18.61
CA PRO A 35 -2.49 6.72 -17.69
C PRO A 35 -3.22 5.42 -18.07
N ARG A 36 -3.25 5.08 -19.35
CA ARG A 36 -3.88 3.84 -19.86
C ARG A 36 -2.98 2.61 -19.67
N MET A 37 -1.68 2.85 -19.48
CA MET A 37 -0.67 1.80 -19.27
C MET A 37 -0.17 1.75 -17.81
N THR A 38 -0.81 2.51 -16.93
CA THR A 38 -0.48 2.56 -15.50
C THR A 38 -1.69 2.17 -14.68
N VAL A 39 -1.52 1.23 -13.75
CA VAL A 39 -2.58 0.72 -12.89
C VAL A 39 -2.17 0.85 -11.43
N VAL A 40 -2.98 1.54 -10.63
CA VAL A 40 -2.84 1.61 -9.17
C VAL A 40 -3.83 0.62 -8.56
N VAL A 41 -3.30 -0.33 -7.80
CA VAL A 41 -4.08 -1.39 -7.15
C VAL A 41 -4.02 -1.21 -5.65
N SER A 42 -5.14 -1.29 -4.96
CA SER A 42 -5.18 -1.17 -3.50
C SER A 42 -6.04 -2.25 -2.84
N GLY A 43 -5.74 -2.51 -1.56
CA GLY A 43 -6.63 -3.23 -0.66
C GLY A 43 -7.54 -2.27 0.11
N ILE A 44 -7.77 -2.53 1.38
CA ILE A 44 -8.71 -1.78 2.22
C ILE A 44 -7.97 -1.03 3.33
N GLY A 45 -8.41 0.18 3.60
CA GLY A 45 -7.90 1.09 4.61
C GLY A 45 -7.82 2.51 4.09
N CYS A 46 -7.30 3.45 4.89
CA CYS A 46 -7.14 4.84 4.46
C CYS A 46 -6.23 4.97 3.24
N SER A 47 -5.09 4.28 3.22
CA SER A 47 -4.19 4.19 2.07
C SER A 47 -4.82 3.48 0.87
N GLY A 48 -5.74 2.56 1.10
CA GLY A 48 -6.49 1.87 0.07
C GLY A 48 -7.34 2.77 -0.82
N LYS A 49 -7.62 4.01 -0.38
CA LYS A 49 -8.35 5.00 -1.18
C LYS A 49 -7.51 5.64 -2.29
N THR A 50 -6.19 5.47 -2.29
CA THR A 50 -5.27 6.09 -3.25
C THR A 50 -5.71 5.97 -4.72
N PRO A 51 -6.24 4.83 -5.22
CA PRO A 51 -6.69 4.73 -6.62
C PRO A 51 -7.77 5.72 -7.01
N HIS A 52 -8.58 6.22 -6.06
CA HIS A 52 -9.62 7.21 -6.34
C HIS A 52 -9.04 8.61 -6.59
N PHE A 53 -7.83 8.88 -6.10
CA PHE A 53 -7.21 10.21 -6.14
C PHE A 53 -6.21 10.38 -7.28
N VAL A 54 -5.89 9.32 -8.02
CA VAL A 54 -4.90 9.33 -9.11
C VAL A 54 -5.57 9.11 -10.45
N LYS A 55 -5.32 9.98 -11.44
CA LYS A 55 -5.84 9.88 -12.83
C LYS A 55 -5.09 8.83 -13.66
N VAL A 56 -5.16 7.57 -13.24
CA VAL A 56 -4.70 6.39 -13.98
C VAL A 56 -5.76 5.28 -13.83
N SER A 57 -5.53 4.13 -14.43
CA SER A 57 -6.41 2.98 -14.17
C SER A 57 -6.33 2.57 -12.70
N GLY A 58 -7.47 2.51 -12.02
CA GLY A 58 -7.57 2.19 -10.59
C GLY A 58 -8.30 0.87 -10.33
N VAL A 59 -7.78 0.06 -9.42
CA VAL A 59 -8.43 -1.19 -8.95
C VAL A 59 -8.43 -1.19 -7.42
N HIS A 60 -9.62 -1.11 -6.83
CA HIS A 60 -9.81 -1.21 -5.38
C HIS A 60 -10.31 -2.63 -5.06
N THR A 61 -9.55 -3.38 -4.28
CA THR A 61 -9.79 -4.80 -4.03
C THR A 61 -10.28 -5.08 -2.61
N LEU A 62 -10.23 -6.34 -2.19
CA LEU A 62 -10.54 -6.76 -0.83
C LEU A 62 -9.33 -6.53 0.11
N HIS A 63 -9.61 -6.48 1.41
CA HIS A 63 -8.57 -6.35 2.44
C HIS A 63 -7.53 -7.47 2.35
N GLY A 64 -6.25 -7.06 2.28
CA GLY A 64 -5.11 -7.96 2.12
C GLY A 64 -4.98 -8.64 0.76
N ARG A 65 -5.73 -8.17 -0.27
CA ARG A 65 -5.77 -8.81 -1.59
C ARG A 65 -5.21 -7.96 -2.73
N ALA A 66 -4.67 -6.79 -2.45
CA ALA A 66 -4.08 -5.93 -3.48
C ALA A 66 -2.97 -6.66 -4.27
N ILE A 67 -2.06 -7.33 -3.59
CA ILE A 67 -0.90 -8.01 -4.20
C ILE A 67 -1.32 -9.12 -5.19
N PRO A 68 -2.19 -10.09 -4.85
CA PRO A 68 -2.56 -11.12 -5.82
C PRO A 68 -3.33 -10.56 -7.02
N PHE A 69 -4.18 -9.54 -6.84
CA PHE A 69 -4.82 -8.85 -7.97
C PHE A 69 -3.79 -8.16 -8.86
N ALA A 70 -2.86 -7.39 -8.28
CA ALA A 70 -1.78 -6.72 -9.02
C ALA A 70 -0.89 -7.73 -9.77
N THR A 71 -0.58 -8.85 -9.13
CA THR A 71 0.15 -9.96 -9.77
C THR A 71 -0.58 -10.48 -10.99
N GLY A 72 -1.89 -10.75 -10.89
CA GLY A 72 -2.70 -11.19 -12.01
C GLY A 72 -2.75 -10.17 -13.16
N ILE A 73 -2.92 -8.88 -12.82
CA ILE A 73 -2.91 -7.77 -13.79
C ILE A 73 -1.58 -7.72 -14.55
N LYS A 74 -0.45 -7.77 -13.82
CA LYS A 74 0.88 -7.71 -14.42
C LYS A 74 1.18 -8.92 -15.30
N LEU A 75 0.77 -10.11 -14.88
CA LEU A 75 0.93 -11.34 -15.68
C LEU A 75 0.05 -11.35 -16.93
N ALA A 76 -1.17 -10.80 -16.85
CA ALA A 76 -2.07 -10.69 -18.00
C ALA A 76 -1.57 -9.68 -19.04
N ASN A 77 -0.92 -8.59 -18.60
CA ASN A 77 -0.28 -7.63 -19.50
C ASN A 77 1.05 -7.13 -18.90
N PRO A 78 2.17 -7.76 -19.25
CA PRO A 78 3.50 -7.40 -18.71
C PRO A 78 3.98 -5.98 -19.05
N LYS A 79 3.35 -5.30 -19.99
CA LYS A 79 3.70 -3.92 -20.39
C LYS A 79 3.14 -2.87 -19.44
N LEU A 80 2.21 -3.23 -18.56
CA LEU A 80 1.62 -2.29 -17.61
C LEU A 80 2.62 -1.89 -16.52
N ASN A 81 2.60 -0.61 -16.15
CA ASN A 81 3.14 -0.15 -14.88
C ASN A 81 2.12 -0.46 -13.79
N VAL A 82 2.44 -1.39 -12.90
CA VAL A 82 1.53 -1.82 -11.83
C VAL A 82 2.09 -1.37 -10.48
N ILE A 83 1.31 -0.57 -9.77
CA ILE A 83 1.68 0.01 -8.47
C ILE A 83 0.64 -0.43 -7.45
N VAL A 84 1.09 -1.12 -6.41
CA VAL A 84 0.26 -1.49 -5.26
C VAL A 84 0.39 -0.41 -4.19
N ASN A 85 -0.74 0.08 -3.69
CA ASN A 85 -0.81 0.95 -2.51
C ASN A 85 -1.57 0.25 -1.40
N GLY A 86 -0.97 0.09 -0.24
CA GLY A 86 -1.62 -0.56 0.89
C GLY A 86 -1.04 -0.12 2.22
N GLY A 87 -1.85 -0.15 3.27
CA GLY A 87 -1.39 0.05 4.63
C GLY A 87 -0.64 -1.18 5.16
N ASP A 88 0.15 -0.98 6.19
CA ASP A 88 0.83 -2.04 6.93
C ASP A 88 -0.15 -3.12 7.43
N GLY A 89 -1.28 -2.71 7.98
CA GLY A 89 -2.33 -3.65 8.39
C GLY A 89 -2.96 -4.44 7.23
N ASP A 90 -3.09 -3.83 6.06
CA ASP A 90 -3.60 -4.48 4.85
C ASP A 90 -2.58 -5.49 4.29
N LEU A 91 -1.34 -5.06 4.12
CA LEU A 91 -0.29 -5.85 3.46
C LEU A 91 0.38 -6.88 4.37
N LEU A 92 0.55 -6.58 5.67
CA LEU A 92 1.25 -7.43 6.64
C LEU A 92 0.33 -8.09 7.68
N GLY A 93 -0.93 -7.66 7.75
CA GLY A 93 -1.95 -8.37 8.49
C GLY A 93 -2.45 -9.56 7.68
N ILE A 94 -3.66 -9.43 7.13
CA ILE A 94 -4.26 -10.51 6.34
C ILE A 94 -3.54 -10.76 5.01
N GLY A 95 -2.80 -9.77 4.50
CA GLY A 95 -2.03 -9.86 3.26
C GLY A 95 -0.64 -10.47 3.37
N ALA A 96 -0.14 -10.79 4.57
CA ALA A 96 1.25 -11.20 4.81
C ALA A 96 1.74 -12.34 3.91
N GLY A 97 0.93 -13.39 3.74
CA GLY A 97 1.28 -14.51 2.87
C GLY A 97 1.46 -14.10 1.39
N HIS A 98 0.67 -13.11 0.93
CA HIS A 98 0.81 -12.58 -0.43
C HIS A 98 2.04 -11.69 -0.56
N PHE A 99 2.39 -10.93 0.48
CA PHE A 99 3.59 -10.11 0.51
C PHE A 99 4.85 -11.00 0.38
N VAL A 100 4.99 -12.03 1.20
CA VAL A 100 6.08 -13.01 1.11
C VAL A 100 6.11 -13.70 -0.25
N ALA A 101 4.96 -14.15 -0.74
CA ALA A 101 4.86 -14.83 -2.04
C ALA A 101 5.26 -13.94 -3.22
N LEU A 102 4.98 -12.62 -3.16
CA LEU A 102 5.39 -11.67 -4.17
C LEU A 102 6.91 -11.54 -4.22
N GLY A 103 7.59 -11.39 -3.08
CA GLY A 103 9.05 -11.33 -3.01
C GLY A 103 9.70 -12.55 -3.65
N ARG A 104 9.22 -13.75 -3.27
CA ARG A 104 9.71 -15.00 -3.87
C ARG A 104 9.51 -15.09 -5.38
N ARG A 105 8.39 -14.57 -5.90
CA ARG A 105 8.08 -14.59 -7.34
C ARG A 105 8.77 -13.47 -8.10
N ASN A 106 9.10 -12.40 -7.42
CA ASN A 106 9.74 -11.20 -7.96
C ASN A 106 9.06 -10.69 -9.24
N VAL A 107 7.73 -10.58 -9.20
CA VAL A 107 6.95 -10.03 -10.32
C VAL A 107 7.26 -8.54 -10.45
N ASP A 108 7.48 -8.06 -11.67
CA ASP A 108 7.82 -6.68 -11.98
C ASP A 108 6.67 -5.71 -11.68
N LEU A 109 6.52 -5.34 -10.43
CA LEU A 109 5.57 -4.35 -9.92
C LEU A 109 6.14 -3.64 -8.69
N VAL A 110 5.57 -2.49 -8.35
CA VAL A 110 5.99 -1.69 -7.20
C VAL A 110 4.95 -1.84 -6.08
N VAL A 111 5.41 -1.99 -4.84
CA VAL A 111 4.56 -1.96 -3.64
C VAL A 111 4.94 -0.73 -2.81
N ILE A 112 3.98 0.16 -2.59
CA ILE A 112 4.12 1.31 -1.69
C ILE A 112 3.33 0.98 -0.43
N MET A 113 4.05 0.73 0.66
CA MET A 113 3.47 0.46 1.97
C MET A 113 3.37 1.74 2.78
N HIS A 114 2.15 2.07 3.20
CA HIS A 114 1.87 3.18 4.10
C HIS A 114 1.87 2.66 5.53
N ASP A 115 3.01 2.78 6.21
CA ASP A 115 3.16 2.27 7.58
C ASP A 115 2.83 3.37 8.60
N ASN A 116 1.68 3.25 9.23
CA ASN A 116 1.24 4.12 10.32
C ASN A 116 1.01 3.35 11.63
N GLN A 117 1.34 2.06 11.65
CA GLN A 117 1.31 1.16 12.82
C GLN A 117 -0.09 0.88 13.37
N VAL A 118 -1.15 1.33 12.69
CA VAL A 118 -2.53 1.12 13.11
C VAL A 118 -3.47 0.87 11.93
N TYR A 119 -4.59 0.20 12.18
CA TYR A 119 -5.73 0.19 11.27
C TYR A 119 -6.49 1.53 11.41
N GLY A 120 -6.13 2.52 10.58
CA GLY A 120 -6.67 3.88 10.71
C GLY A 120 -8.14 4.00 10.35
N LEU A 121 -8.59 3.35 9.27
CA LEU A 121 -9.98 3.41 8.79
C LEU A 121 -10.97 2.92 9.85
N THR A 122 -10.62 1.89 10.60
CA THR A 122 -11.43 1.25 11.63
C THR A 122 -11.20 1.83 13.03
N LYS A 123 -10.48 2.95 13.11
CA LYS A 123 -10.32 3.80 14.31
C LYS A 123 -9.26 3.36 15.34
N GLY A 124 -8.23 2.64 14.89
CA GLY A 124 -7.00 2.54 15.67
C GLY A 124 -6.73 1.19 16.34
N GLN A 125 -7.12 0.08 15.73
CA GLN A 125 -6.63 -1.24 16.15
C GLN A 125 -5.12 -1.34 15.86
N ALA A 126 -4.41 -2.17 16.64
CA ALA A 126 -3.00 -2.46 16.40
C ALA A 126 -2.80 -3.13 15.05
N SER A 127 -1.89 -2.59 14.24
CA SER A 127 -1.39 -3.30 13.07
C SER A 127 -0.21 -4.20 13.42
N PRO A 128 0.24 -5.08 12.52
CA PRO A 128 1.41 -5.92 12.76
C PRO A 128 2.73 -5.16 13.02
N THR A 129 2.81 -3.90 12.64
CA THR A 129 4.01 -3.06 12.82
C THR A 129 3.96 -2.21 14.09
N LEU A 130 2.88 -2.27 14.88
CA LEU A 130 2.78 -1.51 16.12
C LEU A 130 3.85 -1.96 17.13
N PRO A 131 4.73 -1.06 17.61
CA PRO A 131 5.76 -1.41 18.60
C PRO A 131 5.17 -2.00 19.88
N ARG A 132 5.95 -2.87 20.52
CA ARG A 132 5.64 -3.40 21.84
C ARG A 132 5.49 -2.25 22.85
N GLU A 133 4.61 -2.42 23.81
CA GLU A 133 4.28 -1.46 24.87
C GLU A 133 3.57 -0.17 24.38
N MET A 134 3.42 0.02 23.08
CA MET A 134 2.61 1.13 22.56
C MET A 134 1.12 0.83 22.75
N GLN A 135 0.38 1.89 23.05
CA GLN A 135 -1.07 1.84 23.20
C GLN A 135 -1.75 2.68 22.13
N THR A 136 -2.81 2.14 21.55
CA THR A 136 -3.65 2.87 20.59
C THR A 136 -5.02 3.15 21.18
N LYS A 137 -5.80 3.98 20.50
CA LYS A 137 -7.16 4.32 20.95
C LYS A 137 -8.08 3.09 21.12
N ALA A 138 -7.87 2.05 20.32
CA ALA A 138 -8.69 0.84 20.32
C ALA A 138 -8.12 -0.29 21.20
N LEU A 139 -6.91 -0.13 21.74
CA LEU A 139 -6.30 -1.11 22.63
C LEU A 139 -6.54 -0.71 24.10
N PRO A 140 -7.22 -1.54 24.90
CA PRO A 140 -7.45 -1.26 26.32
C PRO A 140 -6.16 -1.38 27.16
N LYS A 141 -5.16 -2.09 26.66
CA LYS A 141 -3.84 -2.29 27.28
C LYS A 141 -2.74 -2.14 26.23
N PRO A 142 -1.49 -1.83 26.63
CA PRO A 142 -0.34 -1.78 25.72
C PRO A 142 -0.16 -3.06 24.92
N ASN A 143 0.35 -2.92 23.69
CA ASN A 143 0.67 -4.04 22.82
C ASN A 143 1.74 -4.94 23.48
N ILE A 144 1.48 -6.24 23.52
CA ILE A 144 2.41 -7.25 24.07
C ILE A 144 3.21 -8.01 22.99
N GLN A 145 2.89 -7.78 21.72
CA GLN A 145 3.51 -8.46 20.59
C GLN A 145 4.68 -7.63 20.05
N ASP A 146 5.70 -8.33 19.55
CA ASP A 146 6.79 -7.69 18.85
C ASP A 146 6.34 -7.29 17.42
N PRO A 147 6.77 -6.11 16.91
CA PRO A 147 6.36 -5.66 15.61
C PRO A 147 7.04 -6.44 14.49
N VAL A 148 6.33 -6.62 13.39
CA VAL A 148 6.94 -7.04 12.13
C VAL A 148 7.75 -5.89 11.57
N ASN A 149 9.01 -6.15 11.19
CA ASN A 149 9.80 -5.20 10.42
C ASN A 149 9.56 -5.44 8.92
N PRO A 150 8.87 -4.52 8.21
CA PRO A 150 8.51 -4.71 6.81
C PRO A 150 9.72 -4.76 5.88
N VAL A 151 10.77 -3.98 6.17
CA VAL A 151 12.00 -3.96 5.36
C VAL A 151 12.74 -5.29 5.48
N ALA A 152 12.96 -5.78 6.70
CA ALA A 152 13.60 -7.07 6.93
C ALA A 152 12.80 -8.23 6.31
N LEU A 153 11.47 -8.18 6.42
CA LEU A 153 10.60 -9.19 5.81
C LEU A 153 10.68 -9.15 4.27
N ALA A 154 10.70 -7.97 3.67
CA ALA A 154 10.84 -7.82 2.23
C ALA A 154 12.16 -8.41 1.72
N ILE A 155 13.28 -8.03 2.35
CA ILE A 155 14.62 -8.53 1.98
C ILE A 155 14.67 -10.06 2.10
N SER A 156 14.22 -10.62 3.23
CA SER A 156 14.23 -12.07 3.46
C SER A 156 13.26 -12.83 2.54
N SER A 157 12.22 -12.17 2.03
CA SER A 157 11.29 -12.76 1.07
C SER A 157 11.79 -12.74 -0.38
N GLY A 158 12.88 -12.01 -0.68
CA GLY A 158 13.51 -12.00 -2.00
C GLY A 158 13.12 -10.81 -2.89
N TYR A 159 12.59 -9.72 -2.32
CA TYR A 159 12.44 -8.47 -3.08
C TYR A 159 13.82 -7.96 -3.50
N THR A 160 13.94 -7.59 -4.77
CA THR A 160 15.23 -7.18 -5.36
C THR A 160 15.55 -5.70 -5.12
N PHE A 161 14.54 -4.90 -4.77
CA PHE A 161 14.70 -3.50 -4.37
C PHE A 161 13.82 -3.21 -3.17
N VAL A 162 14.40 -2.64 -2.12
CA VAL A 162 13.71 -2.20 -0.90
C VAL A 162 14.30 -0.87 -0.48
N ALA A 163 13.45 0.16 -0.31
CA ALA A 163 13.83 1.53 0.06
C ALA A 163 12.88 2.10 1.12
#